data_24f0dadad37ac240ee3c76d47739d137
#
_entry.id   24f0dadad37ac240ee3c76d47739d137
#
_cell.length_a   1.000
_cell.length_b   1.000
_cell.length_c   1.000
_cell.angle_alpha   90.00
_cell.angle_beta   90.00
_cell.angle_gamma   90.00
#
_symmetry.space_group_name_H-M   'P 1'
#
loop_
_entity.id
_entity.type
_entity.pdbx_description
1 polymer ?
#
loop_
_entity_poly.entity_id
_entity_poly.type
_entity_poly.pdbx_seq_one_letter_code
_entity_poly.pdbx_strand_id
1 'polypeptide(L)'
;YYYNQNIAEEVIEEIQAVEQSTTTSTSTTVQTLLQLQYPFGCSASSSLGEGWSCEKIYDDEPTSWQDNGSECADATLEFTFSKDIYFQFLTYENIEDTKSFTRNHKPRDILITSEEDGFSIEYELENQNSSSQWIDLNTTSSVITIEILSAYPGEEVNGAEPFPECAIQEITFYGRG
;
A
#
# COMPACT_ATOMS: atom_id res chain seq x y z
N TYR A 1 23.45 20.24 -10.77
CA TYR A 1 22.98 19.63 -12.04
C TYR A 1 24.02 18.77 -12.76
N TYR A 2 25.29 18.75 -12.32
CA TYR A 2 26.39 18.00 -12.99
C TYR A 2 26.78 16.70 -12.26
N TYR A 3 26.16 16.36 -11.11
CA TYR A 3 26.59 15.23 -10.30
C TYR A 3 25.89 13.88 -10.64
N ASN A 4 24.77 13.92 -11.38
CA ASN A 4 24.00 12.71 -11.71
C ASN A 4 24.31 12.07 -13.07
N GLN A 5 25.08 12.73 -13.93
CA GLN A 5 25.42 12.14 -15.24
C GLN A 5 26.62 11.18 -15.19
N ASN A 6 27.60 11.42 -14.31
CA ASN A 6 28.77 10.55 -14.20
C ASN A 6 28.48 9.16 -13.60
N ILE A 7 27.47 9.05 -12.71
CA ILE A 7 27.10 7.74 -12.10
C ILE A 7 26.40 6.84 -13.12
N ALA A 8 25.61 7.41 -14.02
CA ALA A 8 24.90 6.65 -15.05
C ALA A 8 25.85 6.08 -16.13
N GLU A 9 26.90 6.80 -16.48
CA GLU A 9 27.88 6.34 -17.47
C GLU A 9 28.80 5.25 -16.88
N GLU A 10 29.20 5.35 -15.61
CA GLU A 10 30.04 4.34 -14.95
C GLU A 10 29.31 3.00 -14.76
N VAL A 11 28.00 3.03 -14.46
CA VAL A 11 27.17 1.82 -14.36
C VAL A 11 26.94 1.15 -15.73
N ILE A 12 26.87 1.90 -16.80
CA ILE A 12 26.70 1.37 -18.16
C ILE A 12 28.00 0.71 -18.66
N GLU A 13 29.19 1.25 -18.35
CA GLU A 13 30.47 0.64 -18.71
C GLU A 13 30.73 -0.67 -17.95
N GLU A 14 30.33 -0.77 -16.67
CA GLU A 14 30.48 -1.99 -15.88
C GLU A 14 29.54 -3.13 -16.37
N ILE A 15 28.36 -2.80 -16.86
CA ILE A 15 27.45 -3.78 -17.48
C ILE A 15 27.97 -4.28 -18.83
N GLN A 16 28.64 -3.45 -19.62
CA GLN A 16 29.19 -3.84 -20.91
C GLN A 16 30.48 -4.67 -20.79
N ALA A 17 31.25 -4.52 -19.72
CA ALA A 17 32.46 -5.28 -19.47
C ALA A 17 32.20 -6.75 -19.05
N VAL A 18 31.00 -7.06 -18.53
CA VAL A 18 30.59 -8.42 -18.11
C VAL A 18 30.12 -9.26 -19.30
N GLU A 19 29.73 -8.66 -20.43
CA GLU A 19 29.22 -9.40 -21.60
C GLU A 19 30.32 -10.05 -22.49
N GLN A 20 31.60 -9.86 -22.22
CA GLN A 20 32.68 -10.36 -23.11
C GLN A 20 33.49 -11.56 -22.61
N SER A 21 33.05 -12.27 -21.58
CA SER A 21 33.77 -13.48 -21.16
C SER A 21 32.82 -14.52 -20.58
N THR A 22 32.23 -15.34 -21.39
CA THR A 22 32.08 -16.82 -21.24
C THR A 22 30.96 -17.36 -22.11
N THR A 23 31.30 -18.09 -23.13
CA THR A 23 30.45 -19.10 -23.78
C THR A 23 30.15 -20.19 -22.75
N THR A 24 28.90 -20.23 -22.23
CA THR A 24 28.28 -21.47 -21.73
C THR A 24 26.81 -21.18 -21.36
N SER A 25 25.90 -21.93 -22.01
CA SER A 25 24.50 -22.20 -21.59
C SER A 25 23.68 -20.99 -21.15
N THR A 26 22.99 -20.36 -22.09
CA THR A 26 22.04 -19.30 -21.83
C THR A 26 20.77 -19.88 -21.17
N SER A 27 20.79 -20.00 -19.85
CA SER A 27 19.55 -20.03 -19.09
C SER A 27 19.03 -18.60 -19.08
N THR A 28 18.11 -18.28 -19.97
CA THR A 28 17.40 -17.00 -19.97
C THR A 28 16.47 -17.01 -18.75
N THR A 29 16.99 -16.55 -17.62
CA THR A 29 16.13 -16.25 -16.47
C THR A 29 15.32 -15.03 -16.86
N VAL A 30 14.08 -15.25 -17.31
CA VAL A 30 13.12 -14.16 -17.49
C VAL A 30 12.91 -13.55 -16.11
N GLN A 31 13.57 -12.45 -15.82
CA GLN A 31 13.23 -11.62 -14.65
C GLN A 31 11.85 -11.02 -14.91
N THR A 32 10.83 -11.61 -14.34
CA THR A 32 9.50 -11.00 -14.33
C THR A 32 9.58 -9.72 -13.54
N LEU A 33 9.43 -8.58 -14.22
CA LEU A 33 9.46 -7.28 -13.58
C LEU A 33 8.31 -7.14 -12.58
N LEU A 34 8.60 -6.50 -11.48
CA LEU A 34 7.60 -6.10 -10.50
C LEU A 34 6.61 -5.12 -11.15
N GLN A 35 5.33 -5.36 -10.97
CA GLN A 35 4.25 -4.56 -11.57
C GLN A 35 3.24 -4.14 -10.51
N LEU A 36 2.54 -3.05 -10.79
CA LEU A 36 1.32 -2.67 -10.07
C LEU A 36 0.27 -3.77 -10.24
N GLN A 37 -0.38 -4.12 -9.13
CA GLN A 37 -1.45 -5.09 -9.10
C GLN A 37 -2.72 -4.40 -8.63
N TYR A 38 -3.72 -4.32 -9.48
CA TYR A 38 -5.01 -3.72 -9.14
C TYR A 38 -5.96 -4.78 -8.60
N PRO A 39 -6.61 -4.56 -7.44
CA PRO A 39 -7.67 -5.42 -6.98
C PRO A 39 -8.80 -5.51 -8.00
N PHE A 40 -9.38 -6.70 -8.17
CA PHE A 40 -10.61 -6.91 -8.92
C PHE A 40 -11.84 -6.43 -8.13
N GLY A 41 -11.74 -6.50 -6.80
CA GLY A 41 -12.76 -6.02 -5.90
C GLY A 41 -12.20 -5.71 -4.52
N CYS A 42 -12.96 -4.93 -3.77
CA CYS A 42 -12.69 -4.58 -2.38
C CYS A 42 -13.96 -4.65 -1.56
N SER A 43 -13.86 -5.14 -0.33
CA SER A 43 -14.91 -5.02 0.67
C SER A 43 -14.37 -4.43 1.97
N ALA A 44 -15.19 -3.65 2.67
CA ALA A 44 -14.88 -3.09 3.97
C ALA A 44 -15.97 -3.48 4.98
N SER A 45 -15.60 -3.65 6.25
CA SER A 45 -16.56 -3.93 7.33
C SER A 45 -17.59 -2.81 7.48
N SER A 46 -17.22 -1.57 7.15
CA SER A 46 -18.11 -0.41 7.10
C SER A 46 -17.60 0.64 6.10
N SER A 47 -18.49 1.53 5.66
CA SER A 47 -18.16 2.72 4.86
C SER A 47 -19.15 3.83 5.18
N LEU A 48 -18.69 5.08 5.20
CA LEU A 48 -19.52 6.26 5.44
C LEU A 48 -20.61 6.46 4.36
N GLY A 49 -20.36 5.95 3.16
CA GLY A 49 -21.28 5.98 2.02
C GLY A 49 -20.56 5.75 0.70
N GLU A 50 -21.29 5.82 -0.43
CA GLU A 50 -20.74 5.53 -1.76
C GLU A 50 -19.51 6.39 -2.12
N GLY A 51 -19.47 7.64 -1.67
CA GLY A 51 -18.35 8.57 -1.92
C GLY A 51 -17.07 8.19 -1.15
N TRP A 52 -17.15 7.29 -0.17
CA TRP A 52 -16.06 6.84 0.71
C TRP A 52 -16.00 5.31 0.80
N SER A 53 -16.39 4.64 -0.28
CA SER A 53 -16.37 3.18 -0.36
C SER A 53 -14.95 2.63 -0.44
N CYS A 54 -14.81 1.31 -0.24
CA CYS A 54 -13.53 0.61 -0.24
C CYS A 54 -12.73 0.84 -1.53
N GLU A 55 -13.39 0.96 -2.68
CA GLU A 55 -12.76 1.17 -3.98
C GLU A 55 -11.98 2.49 -4.06
N LYS A 56 -12.26 3.43 -3.13
CA LYS A 56 -11.55 4.70 -3.04
C LYS A 56 -10.12 4.59 -2.50
N ILE A 57 -9.72 3.39 -2.05
CA ILE A 57 -8.37 3.13 -1.53
C ILE A 57 -7.36 2.81 -2.65
N TYR A 58 -7.80 2.49 -3.86
CA TYR A 58 -6.92 2.07 -4.96
C TYR A 58 -7.33 2.68 -6.32
N ASP A 59 -7.96 3.84 -6.31
CA ASP A 59 -8.43 4.51 -7.53
C ASP A 59 -7.43 5.52 -8.13
N ASP A 60 -6.25 5.68 -7.50
CA ASP A 60 -5.19 6.63 -7.90
C ASP A 60 -5.70 8.08 -7.97
N GLU A 61 -6.68 8.41 -7.13
CA GLU A 61 -7.29 9.73 -7.03
C GLU A 61 -7.18 10.26 -5.58
N PRO A 62 -7.23 11.58 -5.35
CA PRO A 62 -7.15 12.15 -3.99
C PRO A 62 -8.48 11.96 -3.22
N THR A 63 -9.04 10.77 -3.31
CA THR A 63 -10.22 10.32 -2.57
C THR A 63 -9.80 9.45 -1.39
N SER A 64 -10.72 8.98 -0.59
CA SER A 64 -10.40 8.10 0.55
C SER A 64 -11.56 7.19 0.88
N TRP A 65 -11.25 5.99 1.36
CA TRP A 65 -12.20 5.25 2.15
C TRP A 65 -12.35 5.90 3.53
N GLN A 66 -13.58 5.91 4.04
CA GLN A 66 -13.85 6.28 5.42
C GLN A 66 -14.85 5.30 6.02
N ASP A 67 -14.59 4.85 7.25
CA ASP A 67 -15.55 4.03 7.97
C ASP A 67 -16.80 4.83 8.36
N ASN A 68 -17.76 4.23 9.01
CA ASN A 68 -19.00 4.91 9.37
C ASN A 68 -18.96 5.49 10.81
N GLY A 69 -17.82 6.00 11.25
CA GLY A 69 -17.68 6.68 12.54
C GLY A 69 -17.37 5.74 13.71
N SER A 70 -16.65 4.64 13.46
CA SER A 70 -16.21 3.71 14.49
C SER A 70 -14.78 3.98 15.02
N GLU A 71 -14.18 5.10 14.63
CA GLU A 71 -12.82 5.49 15.05
C GLU A 71 -11.76 4.42 14.71
N CYS A 72 -11.92 3.74 13.58
CA CYS A 72 -11.16 2.56 13.14
C CYS A 72 -11.42 1.27 13.95
N ALA A 73 -12.28 1.25 14.93
CA ALA A 73 -12.48 0.08 15.77
C ALA A 73 -13.03 -1.11 14.94
N ASP A 74 -12.33 -2.26 15.03
CA ASP A 74 -12.67 -3.51 14.33
C ASP A 74 -12.85 -3.36 12.80
N ALA A 75 -12.24 -2.33 12.20
CA ALA A 75 -12.33 -2.10 10.77
C ALA A 75 -11.46 -3.11 10.01
N THR A 76 -12.06 -3.74 9.01
CA THR A 76 -11.39 -4.68 8.10
C THR A 76 -11.61 -4.30 6.66
N LEU A 77 -10.57 -4.50 5.85
CA LEU A 77 -10.54 -4.28 4.41
C LEU A 77 -10.07 -5.57 3.75
N GLU A 78 -10.82 -6.07 2.79
CA GLU A 78 -10.47 -7.26 2.02
C GLU A 78 -10.34 -6.91 0.55
N PHE A 79 -9.19 -7.20 -0.03
CA PHE A 79 -8.87 -6.97 -1.44
C PHE A 79 -8.81 -8.30 -2.16
N THR A 80 -9.61 -8.46 -3.23
CA THR A 80 -9.64 -9.65 -4.07
C THR A 80 -8.98 -9.38 -5.41
N PHE A 81 -8.20 -10.34 -5.90
CA PHE A 81 -7.53 -10.29 -7.20
C PHE A 81 -8.07 -11.40 -8.11
N SER A 82 -8.00 -11.21 -9.42
CA SER A 82 -8.57 -12.15 -10.40
C SER A 82 -7.84 -13.49 -10.46
N LYS A 83 -6.67 -13.60 -9.84
CA LYS A 83 -5.81 -14.80 -9.75
C LYS A 83 -4.81 -14.65 -8.63
N ASP A 84 -4.10 -15.72 -8.30
CA ASP A 84 -2.96 -15.67 -7.39
C ASP A 84 -1.86 -14.78 -7.92
N ILE A 85 -1.39 -13.89 -7.05
CA ILE A 85 -0.30 -12.94 -7.31
C ILE A 85 0.75 -13.12 -6.23
N TYR A 86 2.02 -13.20 -6.62
CA TYR A 86 3.10 -13.03 -5.67
C TYR A 86 3.26 -11.55 -5.35
N PHE A 87 2.81 -11.13 -4.18
CA PHE A 87 2.99 -9.77 -3.66
C PHE A 87 4.36 -9.64 -3.02
N GLN A 88 5.14 -8.68 -3.47
CA GLN A 88 6.41 -8.34 -2.85
C GLN A 88 6.23 -7.34 -1.72
N PHE A 89 5.47 -6.28 -1.96
CA PHE A 89 5.13 -5.27 -0.96
C PHE A 89 3.83 -4.54 -1.35
N LEU A 90 3.29 -3.77 -0.41
CA LEU A 90 2.31 -2.73 -0.67
C LEU A 90 2.85 -1.37 -0.23
N THR A 91 2.24 -0.29 -0.73
CA THR A 91 2.39 1.06 -0.18
C THR A 91 1.09 1.50 0.45
N TYR A 92 1.20 2.26 1.54
CA TYR A 92 0.09 2.84 2.29
C TYR A 92 0.25 4.36 2.33
N GLU A 93 -0.83 5.10 2.10
CA GLU A 93 -0.85 6.56 2.15
C GLU A 93 -2.02 7.07 2.99
N ASN A 94 -1.71 7.97 3.93
CA ASN A 94 -2.70 8.74 4.65
C ASN A 94 -3.27 9.86 3.77
N ILE A 95 -4.38 10.46 4.20
CA ILE A 95 -5.00 11.60 3.51
C ILE A 95 -3.99 12.74 3.38
N GLU A 96 -3.75 13.18 2.15
CA GLU A 96 -2.80 14.26 1.83
C GLU A 96 -3.27 15.62 2.40
N ASP A 97 -4.57 15.92 2.35
CA ASP A 97 -5.11 17.17 2.90
C ASP A 97 -4.85 17.26 4.41
N THR A 98 -3.99 18.17 4.81
CA THR A 98 -3.53 18.33 6.21
C THR A 98 -4.69 18.51 7.20
N LYS A 99 -5.76 19.23 6.83
CA LYS A 99 -6.90 19.45 7.72
C LYS A 99 -7.70 18.17 7.93
N SER A 100 -7.95 17.43 6.85
CA SER A 100 -8.64 16.13 6.89
C SER A 100 -7.80 15.10 7.60
N PHE A 101 -6.49 15.05 7.33
CA PHE A 101 -5.53 14.20 8.03
C PHE A 101 -5.54 14.42 9.53
N THR A 102 -5.48 15.69 9.98
CA THR A 102 -5.45 16.01 11.40
C THR A 102 -6.76 15.62 12.09
N ARG A 103 -7.92 15.83 11.45
CA ARG A 103 -9.23 15.63 12.08
C ARG A 103 -9.74 14.18 12.02
N ASN A 104 -9.36 13.37 11.02
CA ASN A 104 -9.76 11.98 10.95
C ASN A 104 -8.94 11.10 11.90
N HIS A 105 -9.54 9.99 12.36
CA HIS A 105 -8.78 8.88 12.93
C HIS A 105 -7.98 8.20 11.80
N LYS A 106 -6.81 7.69 12.12
CA LYS A 106 -5.87 7.07 11.17
C LYS A 106 -5.40 5.73 11.71
N PRO A 107 -5.37 4.66 10.90
CA PRO A 107 -4.77 3.40 11.33
C PRO A 107 -3.38 3.60 11.93
N ARG A 108 -3.09 2.91 13.05
CA ARG A 108 -1.76 2.82 13.65
C ARG A 108 -1.21 1.43 13.54
N ASP A 109 -1.77 0.48 14.26
CA ASP A 109 -1.36 -0.90 14.17
C ASP A 109 -2.33 -1.64 13.25
N ILE A 110 -1.80 -2.34 12.26
CA ILE A 110 -2.57 -3.13 11.30
C ILE A 110 -2.06 -4.58 11.28
N LEU A 111 -2.96 -5.51 11.02
CA LEU A 111 -2.66 -6.91 10.74
C LEU A 111 -2.98 -7.18 9.26
N ILE A 112 -1.98 -7.62 8.51
CA ILE A 112 -2.14 -8.02 7.11
C ILE A 112 -2.06 -9.54 7.04
N THR A 113 -3.05 -10.16 6.43
CA THR A 113 -3.13 -11.62 6.25
C THR A 113 -3.43 -11.99 4.81
N SER A 114 -3.02 -13.21 4.41
CA SER A 114 -3.45 -13.85 3.17
C SER A 114 -4.09 -15.22 3.45
N GLU A 115 -5.03 -15.63 2.59
CA GLU A 115 -5.75 -16.89 2.83
C GLU A 115 -4.94 -18.16 2.46
N GLU A 116 -4.11 -18.09 1.40
CA GLU A 116 -3.58 -19.31 0.77
C GLU A 116 -2.35 -19.88 1.44
N ASP A 117 -1.44 -19.06 1.97
CA ASP A 117 -0.16 -19.54 2.53
C ASP A 117 -0.03 -19.34 4.04
N GLY A 118 -1.09 -18.85 4.70
CA GLY A 118 -1.10 -18.57 6.13
C GLY A 118 -0.20 -17.39 6.51
N PHE A 119 0.12 -16.51 5.56
CA PHE A 119 0.88 -15.30 5.84
C PHE A 119 0.13 -14.39 6.80
N SER A 120 0.87 -13.82 7.74
CA SER A 120 0.37 -12.87 8.73
C SER A 120 1.50 -11.96 9.19
N ILE A 121 1.29 -10.66 9.15
CA ILE A 121 2.24 -9.65 9.65
C ILE A 121 1.50 -8.51 10.33
N GLU A 122 1.96 -8.15 11.53
CA GLU A 122 1.57 -6.89 12.19
C GLU A 122 2.54 -5.78 11.79
N TYR A 123 2.02 -4.59 11.52
CA TYR A 123 2.81 -3.43 11.13
C TYR A 123 2.30 -2.17 11.83
N GLU A 124 3.21 -1.36 12.39
CA GLU A 124 2.90 -0.05 12.95
C GLU A 124 3.11 1.02 11.88
N LEU A 125 2.04 1.69 11.47
CA LEU A 125 2.06 2.81 10.53
C LEU A 125 2.54 4.08 11.22
N GLU A 126 3.26 4.91 10.48
CA GLU A 126 3.68 6.23 10.97
C GLU A 126 2.53 7.25 10.86
N ASN A 127 2.38 8.11 11.88
CA ASN A 127 1.40 9.21 11.87
C ASN A 127 1.90 10.38 11.02
N GLN A 128 1.91 10.20 9.70
CA GLN A 128 2.37 11.21 8.76
C GLN A 128 1.60 11.11 7.42
N ASN A 129 1.53 12.21 6.66
CA ASN A 129 0.86 12.28 5.37
C ASN A 129 1.75 12.84 4.25
N SER A 130 3.07 12.82 4.44
CA SER A 130 4.02 13.45 3.52
C SER A 130 4.66 12.46 2.55
N SER A 131 4.50 11.17 2.77
CA SER A 131 5.07 10.11 1.92
C SER A 131 4.35 8.78 2.11
N SER A 132 4.43 7.93 1.09
CA SER A 132 3.99 6.55 1.14
C SER A 132 4.84 5.73 2.12
N GLN A 133 4.22 4.83 2.85
CA GLN A 133 4.87 3.86 3.72
C GLN A 133 4.93 2.51 3.03
N TRP A 134 6.09 1.85 3.05
CA TRP A 134 6.34 0.60 2.33
C TRP A 134 6.27 -0.58 3.31
N ILE A 135 5.47 -1.58 2.97
CA ILE A 135 5.25 -2.76 3.81
C ILE A 135 5.56 -4.02 2.99
N ASP A 136 6.62 -4.73 3.38
CA ASP A 136 7.01 -5.98 2.72
C ASP A 136 5.99 -7.08 3.00
N LEU A 137 5.51 -7.77 1.96
CA LEU A 137 4.58 -8.88 2.07
C LEU A 137 5.28 -10.22 1.80
N ASN A 138 5.86 -10.39 0.62
CA ASN A 138 6.52 -11.63 0.19
C ASN A 138 5.62 -12.87 0.30
N THR A 139 4.37 -12.74 -0.10
CA THR A 139 3.33 -13.78 -0.04
C THR A 139 2.67 -13.99 -1.41
N THR A 140 2.08 -15.16 -1.63
CA THR A 140 1.28 -15.44 -2.84
C THR A 140 -0.16 -15.64 -2.43
N SER A 141 -1.07 -14.87 -3.03
CA SER A 141 -2.49 -14.96 -2.73
C SER A 141 -3.36 -14.31 -3.81
N SER A 142 -4.62 -14.67 -3.84
CA SER A 142 -5.68 -13.94 -4.56
C SER A 142 -6.51 -13.04 -3.62
N VAL A 143 -6.29 -13.14 -2.30
CA VAL A 143 -6.99 -12.34 -1.27
C VAL A 143 -6.01 -11.81 -0.24
N ILE A 144 -6.00 -10.51 -0.03
CA ILE A 144 -5.28 -9.84 1.05
C ILE A 144 -6.28 -9.14 1.96
N THR A 145 -6.21 -9.42 3.26
CA THR A 145 -7.03 -8.77 4.28
C THR A 145 -6.18 -7.88 5.16
N ILE A 146 -6.65 -6.68 5.44
CA ILE A 146 -6.05 -5.73 6.38
C ILE A 146 -7.06 -5.46 7.49
N GLU A 147 -6.71 -5.83 8.71
CA GLU A 147 -7.46 -5.53 9.94
C GLU A 147 -6.78 -4.37 10.67
N ILE A 148 -7.54 -3.38 11.12
CA ILE A 148 -7.03 -2.25 11.88
C ILE A 148 -7.12 -2.60 13.37
N LEU A 149 -5.97 -2.78 14.02
CA LEU A 149 -5.87 -3.17 15.42
C LEU A 149 -5.92 -1.98 16.38
N SER A 150 -5.43 -0.83 15.94
CA SER A 150 -5.46 0.43 16.71
C SER A 150 -5.36 1.64 15.80
N ALA A 151 -5.63 2.83 16.34
CA ALA A 151 -5.64 4.07 15.58
C ALA A 151 -4.95 5.24 16.31
N TYR A 152 -4.40 6.15 15.54
CA TYR A 152 -4.12 7.51 15.99
C TYR A 152 -5.44 8.30 16.03
N PRO A 153 -5.76 8.97 17.14
CA PRO A 153 -6.99 9.74 17.23
C PRO A 153 -6.97 10.96 16.30
N GLY A 154 -8.13 11.37 15.85
CA GLY A 154 -8.33 12.68 15.27
C GLY A 154 -8.12 13.79 16.30
N GLU A 155 -7.78 14.99 15.84
CA GLU A 155 -7.52 16.14 16.68
C GLU A 155 -8.47 17.31 16.36
N GLU A 156 -8.76 18.14 17.34
CA GLU A 156 -9.49 19.39 17.14
C GLU A 156 -8.68 20.37 16.27
N VAL A 157 -9.33 20.98 15.29
CA VAL A 157 -8.72 22.03 14.44
C VAL A 157 -9.57 23.29 14.47
N ASN A 158 -9.02 24.36 14.98
CA ASN A 158 -9.68 25.68 15.02
C ASN A 158 -11.07 25.67 15.68
N GLY A 159 -11.24 24.89 16.75
CA GLY A 159 -12.52 24.74 17.47
C GLY A 159 -13.52 23.79 16.80
N ALA A 160 -13.09 23.10 15.73
CA ALA A 160 -13.89 22.04 15.12
C ALA A 160 -13.46 20.68 15.66
N GLU A 161 -14.38 19.94 16.24
CA GLU A 161 -14.17 18.60 16.79
C GLU A 161 -13.55 17.64 15.76
N PRO A 162 -12.80 16.62 16.22
CA PRO A 162 -12.35 15.53 15.35
C PRO A 162 -13.51 14.89 14.58
N PHE A 163 -13.22 14.31 13.45
CA PHE A 163 -14.15 13.44 12.77
C PHE A 163 -14.12 12.05 13.41
N PRO A 164 -15.26 11.38 13.63
CA PRO A 164 -15.28 10.04 14.20
C PRO A 164 -14.87 8.96 13.18
N GLU A 165 -14.68 9.34 11.93
CA GLU A 165 -14.34 8.41 10.86
C GLU A 165 -12.85 8.04 10.88
N CYS A 166 -12.58 6.76 10.62
CA CYS A 166 -11.27 6.27 10.20
C CYS A 166 -11.09 6.50 8.69
N ALA A 167 -9.93 6.96 8.27
CA ALA A 167 -9.72 7.28 6.87
C ALA A 167 -8.38 6.78 6.33
N ILE A 168 -8.40 6.24 5.10
CA ILE A 168 -7.24 5.81 4.32
C ILE A 168 -7.38 6.38 2.92
N GLN A 169 -6.32 7.03 2.39
CA GLN A 169 -6.35 7.57 1.04
C GLN A 169 -6.02 6.50 0.01
N GLU A 170 -4.84 5.86 0.11
CA GLU A 170 -4.40 4.95 -0.95
C GLU A 170 -3.65 3.73 -0.40
N ILE A 171 -3.89 2.57 -1.00
CA ILE A 171 -3.11 1.35 -0.83
C ILE A 171 -2.81 0.79 -2.22
N THR A 172 -1.52 0.70 -2.53
CA THR A 172 -1.07 0.20 -3.83
C THR A 172 -0.29 -1.09 -3.65
N PHE A 173 -0.63 -2.13 -4.43
CA PHE A 173 0.01 -3.44 -4.37
C PHE A 173 1.03 -3.62 -5.47
N TYR A 174 2.20 -4.19 -5.15
CA TYR A 174 3.28 -4.48 -6.07
C TYR A 174 3.63 -5.95 -6.06
N GLY A 175 3.61 -6.58 -7.23
CA GLY A 175 3.78 -8.02 -7.32
C GLY A 175 4.05 -8.52 -8.73
N ARG A 176 3.94 -9.87 -8.87
CA ARG A 176 4.09 -10.60 -10.12
C ARG A 176 2.92 -11.57 -10.25
N GLY A 177 2.23 -11.52 -11.35
CA GLY A 177 1.10 -12.41 -11.63
C GLY A 177 1.33 -13.34 -12.81
#